data_c0439a3180e11a2147ca433821e22d8d
#
_entry.id   c0439a3180e11a2147ca433821e22d8d
#
_cell.length_a   1.000
_cell.length_b   1.000
_cell.length_c   1.000
_cell.angle_alpha   90.00
_cell.angle_beta   90.00
_cell.angle_gamma   90.00
#
_symmetry.space_group_name_H-M   'P 1'
#
loop_
_entity.id
_entity.type
_entity.pdbx_description
1 polymer ?
#
loop_
_entity_poly.entity_id
_entity_poly.type
_entity_poly.pdbx_seq_one_letter_code
_entity_poly.pdbx_strand_id
1 'polypeptide(L)'
;MEDQYALGDVLTVGDVGRLVENLNLRITQVRDAEGRLITIPNSEVKIVANLSSRWSRADLNIPVAYQTDIDQALKLIETVGLDMDKDAVWEHQIIEPPDVLGIENFGERGLIIRVWIKTQPLKQWVVAREYRRRLKVAFDKAGISIPIPQQSVWLNSINNSVNSHQP
;
A
#
# COMPACT_ATOMS: atom_id res chain seq x y z
N MET A 1 -26.26 -21.05 11.03
CA MET A 1 -24.97 -20.34 10.89
C MET A 1 -24.95 -19.92 9.42
N GLU A 2 -25.28 -18.66 9.15
CA GLU A 2 -25.37 -18.15 7.79
C GLU A 2 -23.96 -18.06 7.21
N ASP A 3 -23.83 -18.37 5.92
CA ASP A 3 -22.59 -18.48 5.15
C ASP A 3 -21.79 -17.15 5.11
N GLN A 4 -21.13 -16.81 6.23
CA GLN A 4 -20.29 -15.60 6.31
C GLN A 4 -18.98 -15.78 5.58
N TYR A 5 -18.52 -17.02 5.39
CA TYR A 5 -17.33 -17.39 4.63
C TYR A 5 -17.36 -18.86 4.23
N ALA A 6 -16.60 -19.22 3.19
CA ALA A 6 -16.55 -20.56 2.59
C ALA A 6 -15.09 -21.03 2.41
N LEU A 7 -14.95 -22.30 1.99
CA LEU A 7 -13.68 -22.86 1.56
C LEU A 7 -13.10 -22.02 0.41
N GLY A 8 -11.83 -21.67 0.50
CA GLY A 8 -11.14 -20.84 -0.49
C GLY A 8 -11.24 -19.34 -0.23
N ASP A 9 -12.02 -18.88 0.75
CA ASP A 9 -12.03 -17.49 1.18
C ASP A 9 -10.74 -17.13 1.93
N VAL A 10 -10.35 -15.86 1.85
CA VAL A 10 -9.29 -15.30 2.69
C VAL A 10 -9.92 -14.52 3.82
N LEU A 11 -9.69 -14.97 5.02
CA LEU A 11 -10.19 -14.35 6.26
C LEU A 11 -9.06 -13.65 6.99
N THR A 12 -9.39 -12.53 7.64
CA THR A 12 -8.53 -11.96 8.67
C THR A 12 -9.05 -12.42 10.04
N VAL A 13 -8.23 -13.19 10.73
CA VAL A 13 -8.43 -13.54 12.13
C VAL A 13 -7.26 -12.96 12.92
N GLY A 14 -7.49 -11.88 13.68
CA GLY A 14 -6.43 -11.01 14.17
C GLY A 14 -5.85 -10.15 13.02
N ASP A 15 -4.53 -9.99 12.96
CA ASP A 15 -3.86 -9.06 12.02
C ASP A 15 -3.39 -9.69 10.70
N VAL A 16 -3.65 -10.99 10.46
CA VAL A 16 -3.10 -11.73 9.32
C VAL A 16 -4.20 -12.32 8.45
N GLY A 17 -4.13 -12.04 7.14
CA GLY A 17 -4.97 -12.70 6.15
C GLY A 17 -4.59 -14.17 5.97
N ARG A 18 -5.59 -15.07 6.01
CA ARG A 18 -5.41 -16.53 6.00
C ARG A 18 -6.41 -17.18 5.06
N LEU A 19 -5.93 -18.11 4.24
CA LEU A 19 -6.78 -18.88 3.32
C LEU A 19 -7.52 -19.98 4.08
N VAL A 20 -8.84 -20.06 3.94
CA VAL A 20 -9.66 -21.15 4.52
C VAL A 20 -9.48 -22.41 3.70
N GLU A 21 -8.88 -23.44 4.28
CA GLU A 21 -8.67 -24.75 3.65
C GLU A 21 -9.69 -25.80 4.08
N ASN A 22 -10.18 -25.71 5.31
CA ASN A 22 -11.18 -26.63 5.84
C ASN A 22 -12.09 -25.93 6.84
N LEU A 23 -13.36 -26.24 6.77
CA LEU A 23 -14.38 -25.68 7.63
C LEU A 23 -15.35 -26.79 8.05
N ASN A 24 -15.55 -26.96 9.36
CA ASN A 24 -16.56 -27.83 9.90
C ASN A 24 -17.27 -27.17 11.11
N LEU A 25 -18.17 -27.88 11.76
CA LEU A 25 -18.98 -27.34 12.85
C LEU A 25 -18.18 -26.92 14.10
N ARG A 26 -16.93 -27.39 14.27
CA ARG A 26 -16.14 -27.19 15.48
C ARG A 26 -14.88 -26.38 15.24
N ILE A 27 -14.24 -26.54 14.07
CA ILE A 27 -12.96 -25.93 13.76
C ILE A 27 -12.95 -25.34 12.37
N THR A 28 -12.18 -24.27 12.21
CA THR A 28 -11.75 -23.68 10.93
C THR A 28 -10.26 -23.88 10.77
N GLN A 29 -9.82 -24.47 9.66
CA GLN A 29 -8.40 -24.58 9.32
C GLN A 29 -8.05 -23.57 8.25
N VAL A 30 -7.02 -22.81 8.53
CA VAL A 30 -6.56 -21.72 7.67
C VAL A 30 -5.07 -21.83 7.41
N ARG A 31 -4.62 -21.43 6.21
CA ARG A 31 -3.20 -21.37 5.85
C ARG A 31 -2.74 -19.92 5.78
N ASP A 32 -1.63 -19.63 6.46
CA ASP A 32 -1.03 -18.30 6.41
C ASP A 32 -0.07 -18.12 5.21
N ALA A 33 0.49 -16.92 5.09
CA ALA A 33 1.40 -16.55 3.99
C ALA A 33 2.72 -17.34 4.01
N GLU A 34 3.13 -17.86 5.17
CA GLU A 34 4.31 -18.72 5.34
C GLU A 34 4.00 -20.20 5.07
N GLY A 35 2.75 -20.53 4.72
CA GLY A 35 2.33 -21.89 4.39
C GLY A 35 1.97 -22.75 5.60
N ARG A 36 1.90 -22.18 6.83
CA ARG A 36 1.53 -22.93 8.04
C ARG A 36 0.03 -23.16 8.10
N LEU A 37 -0.38 -24.39 8.41
CA LEU A 37 -1.77 -24.73 8.66
C LEU A 37 -2.11 -24.44 10.12
N ILE A 38 -3.06 -23.58 10.36
CA ILE A 38 -3.52 -23.16 11.69
C ILE A 38 -4.94 -23.65 11.90
N THR A 39 -5.17 -24.35 12.98
CA THR A 39 -6.49 -24.82 13.37
C THR A 39 -7.06 -23.94 14.47
N ILE A 40 -8.22 -23.34 14.23
CA ILE A 40 -8.89 -22.42 15.14
C ILE A 40 -10.22 -23.02 15.56
N PRO A 41 -10.48 -23.22 16.86
CA PRO A 41 -11.82 -23.56 17.34
C PRO A 41 -12.81 -22.47 16.94
N ASN A 42 -13.97 -22.85 16.36
CA ASN A 42 -14.97 -21.88 15.93
C ASN A 42 -15.51 -21.00 17.07
N SER A 43 -15.43 -21.48 18.32
CA SER A 43 -15.78 -20.72 19.52
C SER A 43 -14.85 -19.53 19.81
N GLU A 44 -13.63 -19.54 19.27
CA GLU A 44 -12.64 -18.46 19.41
C GLU A 44 -12.71 -17.43 18.28
N VAL A 45 -13.45 -17.74 17.22
CA VAL A 45 -13.66 -16.84 16.06
C VAL A 45 -14.75 -15.85 16.41
N LYS A 46 -14.37 -14.71 16.99
CA LYS A 46 -15.32 -13.66 17.41
C LYS A 46 -15.62 -12.64 16.31
N ILE A 47 -14.62 -12.30 15.52
CA ILE A 47 -14.69 -11.32 14.42
C ILE A 47 -13.97 -11.92 13.23
N VAL A 48 -14.64 -11.88 12.07
CA VAL A 48 -14.10 -12.33 10.78
C VAL A 48 -14.26 -11.18 9.79
N ALA A 49 -13.16 -10.77 9.17
CA ALA A 49 -13.23 -9.93 7.98
C ALA A 49 -12.93 -10.82 6.76
N ASN A 50 -13.89 -10.92 5.84
CA ASN A 50 -13.73 -11.66 4.60
C ASN A 50 -13.11 -10.74 3.55
N LEU A 51 -11.86 -11.02 3.13
CA LEU A 51 -11.10 -10.24 2.16
C LEU A 51 -11.40 -10.62 0.70
N SER A 52 -12.17 -11.69 0.48
CA SER A 52 -12.47 -12.24 -0.85
C SER A 52 -13.92 -12.06 -1.29
N SER A 53 -14.80 -11.49 -0.42
CA SER A 53 -16.22 -11.37 -0.73
C SER A 53 -16.48 -10.29 -1.78
N ARG A 54 -17.06 -10.69 -2.92
CA ARG A 54 -17.54 -9.87 -4.04
C ARG A 54 -16.47 -9.00 -4.71
N TRP A 55 -15.70 -8.23 -3.99
CA TRP A 55 -14.61 -7.38 -4.48
C TRP A 55 -13.57 -7.14 -3.38
N SER A 56 -12.40 -6.74 -3.78
CA SER A 56 -11.31 -6.36 -2.87
C SER A 56 -10.78 -4.98 -3.21
N ARG A 57 -10.09 -4.34 -2.27
CA ARG A 57 -9.49 -3.02 -2.48
C ARG A 57 -7.98 -3.08 -2.26
N ALA A 58 -7.23 -2.57 -3.23
CA ALA A 58 -5.86 -2.17 -3.02
C ALA A 58 -5.86 -0.76 -2.43
N ASP A 59 -5.38 -0.60 -1.22
CA ASP A 59 -5.19 0.67 -0.53
C ASP A 59 -3.70 0.97 -0.53
N LEU A 60 -3.32 2.05 -1.20
CA LEU A 60 -1.93 2.40 -1.43
C LEU A 60 -1.62 3.77 -0.87
N ASN A 61 -0.51 3.84 -0.14
CA ASN A 61 0.12 5.07 0.27
C ASN A 61 1.35 5.31 -0.61
N ILE A 62 1.30 6.35 -1.42
CA ILE A 62 2.35 6.71 -2.38
C ILE A 62 3.14 7.89 -1.81
N PRO A 63 4.39 7.67 -1.39
CA PRO A 63 5.22 8.75 -0.86
C PRO A 63 5.83 9.56 -2.01
N VAL A 64 5.76 10.90 -1.90
CA VAL A 64 6.44 11.86 -2.78
C VAL A 64 7.23 12.87 -1.97
N ALA A 65 8.36 13.34 -2.48
CA ALA A 65 9.19 14.29 -1.77
C ALA A 65 8.47 15.65 -1.58
N TYR A 66 8.76 16.37 -0.50
CA TYR A 66 8.14 17.67 -0.20
C TYR A 66 8.37 18.73 -1.28
N GLN A 67 9.50 18.65 -2.01
CA GLN A 67 9.84 19.59 -3.08
C GLN A 67 9.14 19.29 -4.40
N THR A 68 8.37 18.18 -4.46
CA THR A 68 7.64 17.78 -5.68
C THR A 68 6.47 18.73 -5.91
N ASP A 69 6.25 19.11 -7.18
CA ASP A 69 5.01 19.74 -7.61
C ASP A 69 3.87 18.73 -7.40
N ILE A 70 2.99 19.04 -6.45
CA ILE A 70 1.93 18.13 -6.03
C ILE A 70 0.88 17.93 -7.12
N ASP A 71 0.56 18.96 -7.87
CA ASP A 71 -0.45 18.88 -8.93
C ASP A 71 0.06 17.99 -10.09
N GLN A 72 1.34 18.13 -10.42
CA GLN A 72 1.99 17.25 -11.38
C GLN A 72 2.02 15.80 -10.90
N ALA A 73 2.32 15.58 -9.62
CA ALA A 73 2.37 14.24 -9.03
C ALA A 73 0.98 13.57 -9.03
N LEU A 74 -0.06 14.29 -8.58
CA LEU A 74 -1.44 13.78 -8.56
C LEU A 74 -1.91 13.40 -9.96
N LYS A 75 -1.69 14.27 -10.93
CA LYS A 75 -2.07 14.02 -12.32
C LYS A 75 -1.34 12.83 -12.94
N LEU A 76 -0.06 12.66 -12.62
CA LEU A 76 0.72 11.51 -13.08
C LEU A 76 0.24 10.21 -12.46
N ILE A 77 -0.03 10.21 -11.15
CA ILE A 77 -0.56 9.07 -10.42
C ILE A 77 -1.91 8.62 -11.02
N GLU A 78 -2.81 9.58 -11.29
CA GLU A 78 -4.10 9.33 -11.93
C GLU A 78 -3.91 8.76 -13.35
N THR A 79 -3.07 9.38 -14.17
CA THR A 79 -2.79 8.93 -15.54
C THR A 79 -2.29 7.49 -15.58
N VAL A 80 -1.33 7.14 -14.72
CA VAL A 80 -0.80 5.77 -14.62
C VAL A 80 -1.90 4.77 -14.21
N GLY A 81 -2.82 5.21 -13.36
CA GLY A 81 -3.97 4.42 -12.95
C GLY A 81 -4.92 4.14 -14.11
N LEU A 82 -5.30 5.17 -14.84
CA LEU A 82 -6.18 5.08 -16.01
C LEU A 82 -5.55 4.24 -17.14
N ASP A 83 -4.24 4.36 -17.35
CA ASP A 83 -3.52 3.55 -18.34
C ASP A 83 -3.48 2.07 -17.94
N MET A 84 -3.40 1.78 -16.65
CA MET A 84 -3.44 0.41 -16.15
C MET A 84 -4.84 -0.20 -16.25
N ASP A 85 -5.88 0.59 -16.00
CA ASP A 85 -7.28 0.17 -16.11
C ASP A 85 -7.64 -0.22 -17.57
N LYS A 86 -7.07 0.46 -18.55
CA LYS A 86 -7.27 0.20 -19.99
C LYS A 86 -6.38 -0.88 -20.59
N ASP A 87 -5.42 -1.38 -19.82
CA ASP A 87 -4.49 -2.41 -20.25
C ASP A 87 -5.18 -3.77 -20.30
N ALA A 88 -5.15 -4.44 -21.47
CA ALA A 88 -5.83 -5.72 -21.72
C ALA A 88 -5.46 -6.85 -20.73
N VAL A 89 -4.29 -6.77 -20.09
CA VAL A 89 -3.87 -7.74 -19.07
C VAL A 89 -4.52 -7.45 -17.71
N TRP A 90 -4.81 -6.16 -17.41
CA TRP A 90 -5.22 -5.69 -16.09
C TRP A 90 -6.68 -5.28 -16.00
N GLU A 91 -7.33 -4.91 -17.12
CA GLU A 91 -8.74 -4.50 -17.17
C GLU A 91 -9.70 -5.51 -16.52
N HIS A 92 -9.40 -6.82 -16.64
CA HIS A 92 -10.21 -7.87 -16.04
C HIS A 92 -9.97 -8.06 -14.53
N GLN A 93 -8.94 -7.44 -13.96
CA GLN A 93 -8.60 -7.52 -12.54
C GLN A 93 -9.01 -6.27 -11.77
N ILE A 94 -9.22 -5.16 -12.46
CA ILE A 94 -9.68 -3.89 -11.93
C ILE A 94 -11.20 -3.79 -12.21
N ILE A 95 -11.99 -3.40 -11.22
CA ILE A 95 -13.45 -3.27 -11.37
C ILE A 95 -13.85 -1.84 -11.70
N GLU A 96 -13.13 -0.88 -11.13
CA GLU A 96 -13.35 0.56 -11.30
C GLU A 96 -12.00 1.25 -11.44
N PRO A 97 -11.91 2.33 -12.24
CA PRO A 97 -10.67 3.10 -12.37
C PRO A 97 -10.10 3.49 -11.00
N PRO A 98 -8.77 3.54 -10.85
CA PRO A 98 -8.13 3.97 -9.62
C PRO A 98 -8.60 5.35 -9.17
N ASP A 99 -8.93 5.48 -7.89
CA ASP A 99 -9.38 6.71 -7.25
C ASP A 99 -8.22 7.33 -6.46
N VAL A 100 -7.79 8.53 -6.86
CA VAL A 100 -6.72 9.28 -6.21
C VAL A 100 -7.33 10.25 -5.20
N LEU A 101 -7.30 9.88 -3.92
CA LEU A 101 -7.93 10.63 -2.84
C LEU A 101 -7.20 11.95 -2.50
N GLY A 102 -5.93 12.09 -2.92
CA GLY A 102 -5.10 13.24 -2.62
C GLY A 102 -4.11 13.00 -1.48
N ILE A 103 -3.67 14.10 -0.85
CA ILE A 103 -2.72 14.04 0.27
C ILE A 103 -3.44 13.51 1.50
N GLU A 104 -3.04 12.33 1.96
CA GLU A 104 -3.55 11.72 3.19
C GLU A 104 -2.84 12.26 4.43
N ASN A 105 -1.53 12.46 4.33
CA ASN A 105 -0.73 12.90 5.46
C ASN A 105 0.59 13.55 5.03
N PHE A 106 1.12 14.39 5.94
CA PHE A 106 2.46 14.93 5.90
C PHE A 106 3.38 14.02 6.71
N GLY A 107 4.04 13.07 6.03
CA GLY A 107 4.94 12.10 6.67
C GLY A 107 6.30 12.72 7.02
N GLU A 108 7.08 12.03 7.83
CA GLU A 108 8.41 12.49 8.25
C GLU A 108 9.38 12.79 7.09
N ARG A 109 9.19 12.16 5.95
CA ARG A 109 10.13 12.22 4.80
C ARG A 109 9.53 12.85 3.56
N GLY A 110 8.21 13.00 3.51
CA GLY A 110 7.50 13.52 2.34
C GLY A 110 5.99 13.44 2.50
N LEU A 111 5.29 13.87 1.47
CA LEU A 111 3.84 13.80 1.39
C LEU A 111 3.41 12.35 1.11
N ILE A 112 2.30 11.93 1.70
CA ILE A 112 1.68 10.64 1.44
C ILE A 112 0.40 10.86 0.65
N ILE A 113 0.35 10.35 -0.57
CA ILE A 113 -0.84 10.39 -1.42
C ILE A 113 -1.53 9.04 -1.32
N ARG A 114 -2.84 9.05 -1.02
CA ARG A 114 -3.63 7.85 -0.92
C ARG A 114 -4.34 7.54 -2.21
N VAL A 115 -4.26 6.27 -2.64
CA VAL A 115 -4.92 5.77 -3.84
C VAL A 115 -5.67 4.49 -3.52
N TRP A 116 -6.91 4.41 -3.97
CA TRP A 116 -7.72 3.21 -3.89
C TRP A 116 -7.93 2.60 -5.26
N ILE A 117 -7.80 1.28 -5.34
CA ILE A 117 -8.13 0.54 -6.56
C ILE A 117 -9.07 -0.60 -6.18
N LYS A 118 -10.26 -0.59 -6.76
CA LYS A 118 -11.24 -1.66 -6.58
C LYS A 118 -10.94 -2.79 -7.54
N THR A 119 -10.74 -3.97 -7.01
CA THR A 119 -10.28 -5.14 -7.76
C THR A 119 -11.21 -6.31 -7.63
N GLN A 120 -11.07 -7.27 -8.54
CA GLN A 120 -11.64 -8.60 -8.35
C GLN A 120 -11.14 -9.22 -7.03
N PRO A 121 -11.91 -10.14 -6.42
CA PRO A 121 -11.50 -10.82 -5.20
C PRO A 121 -10.08 -11.38 -5.28
N LEU A 122 -9.29 -11.15 -4.24
CA LEU A 122 -7.90 -11.62 -4.10
C LEU A 122 -6.88 -11.03 -5.10
N LYS A 123 -7.29 -10.06 -5.93
CA LYS A 123 -6.39 -9.41 -6.90
C LYS A 123 -5.73 -8.12 -6.39
N GLN A 124 -6.15 -7.62 -5.24
CA GLN A 124 -5.65 -6.37 -4.66
C GLN A 124 -4.12 -6.32 -4.53
N TRP A 125 -3.47 -7.44 -4.18
CA TRP A 125 -2.02 -7.46 -3.98
C TRP A 125 -1.23 -7.44 -5.29
N VAL A 126 -1.69 -8.19 -6.31
CA VAL A 126 -0.99 -8.21 -7.62
C VAL A 126 -1.20 -6.90 -8.35
N VAL A 127 -2.40 -6.33 -8.31
CA VAL A 127 -2.72 -5.01 -8.86
C VAL A 127 -1.89 -3.93 -8.16
N ALA A 128 -1.82 -3.94 -6.83
CA ALA A 128 -1.03 -2.98 -6.06
C ALA A 128 0.46 -3.02 -6.40
N ARG A 129 1.05 -4.22 -6.59
CA ARG A 129 2.46 -4.37 -6.97
C ARG A 129 2.74 -3.83 -8.36
N GLU A 130 1.89 -4.16 -9.32
CA GLU A 130 2.05 -3.64 -10.68
C GLU A 130 1.87 -2.13 -10.76
N TYR A 131 0.87 -1.60 -10.05
CA TYR A 131 0.66 -0.17 -10.00
C TYR A 131 1.89 0.58 -9.43
N ARG A 132 2.47 0.09 -8.33
CA ARG A 132 3.71 0.66 -7.78
C ARG A 132 4.87 0.59 -8.77
N ARG A 133 5.00 -0.52 -9.52
CA ARG A 133 6.03 -0.66 -10.56
C ARG A 133 5.87 0.38 -11.67
N ARG A 134 4.65 0.58 -12.17
CA ARG A 134 4.34 1.58 -13.20
C ARG A 134 4.57 2.99 -12.68
N LEU A 135 4.15 3.28 -11.46
CA LEU A 135 4.40 4.59 -10.82
C LEU A 135 5.90 4.88 -10.70
N LYS A 136 6.70 3.89 -10.27
CA LYS A 136 8.16 4.09 -10.18
C LYS A 136 8.76 4.48 -11.52
N VAL A 137 8.38 3.80 -12.60
CA VAL A 137 8.85 4.12 -13.95
C VAL A 137 8.38 5.50 -14.40
N ALA A 138 7.13 5.86 -14.12
CA ALA A 138 6.57 7.15 -14.48
C ALA A 138 7.23 8.30 -13.70
N PHE A 139 7.46 8.12 -12.41
CA PHE A 139 8.14 9.08 -11.54
C PHE A 139 9.57 9.35 -12.01
N ASP A 140 10.32 8.30 -12.35
CA ASP A 140 11.69 8.45 -12.86
C ASP A 140 11.72 9.27 -14.16
N LYS A 141 10.78 9.03 -15.07
CA LYS A 141 10.67 9.77 -16.33
C LYS A 141 10.26 11.23 -16.13
N ALA A 142 9.44 11.50 -15.12
CA ALA A 142 8.95 12.85 -14.82
C ALA A 142 9.86 13.63 -13.86
N GLY A 143 10.95 13.02 -13.36
CA GLY A 143 11.83 13.64 -12.37
C GLY A 143 11.20 13.80 -10.99
N ILE A 144 10.12 13.06 -10.68
CA ILE A 144 9.48 13.04 -9.37
C ILE A 144 10.25 12.14 -8.44
N SER A 145 10.75 12.69 -7.33
CA SER A 145 11.55 11.96 -6.36
C SER A 145 10.68 11.25 -5.32
N ILE A 146 10.97 9.97 -5.09
CA ILE A 146 10.50 9.26 -3.91
C ILE A 146 11.35 9.71 -2.73
N PRO A 147 10.75 10.04 -1.57
CA PRO A 147 11.48 10.59 -0.45
C PRO A 147 12.51 9.61 0.09
N ILE A 148 13.74 10.11 0.27
CA ILE A 148 14.83 9.45 0.95
C ILE A 148 15.07 10.12 2.31
N PRO A 149 15.65 9.42 3.31
CA PRO A 149 16.07 10.06 4.55
C PRO A 149 17.02 11.21 4.25
N GLN A 150 16.67 12.42 4.68
CA GLN A 150 17.53 13.61 4.56
C GLN A 150 17.92 14.09 5.95
N GLN A 151 19.19 14.44 6.13
CA GLN A 151 19.69 15.13 7.32
C GLN A 151 20.22 16.49 6.89
N SER A 152 19.68 17.55 7.49
CA SER A 152 20.25 18.90 7.35
C SER A 152 21.35 19.08 8.40
N VAL A 153 22.60 19.19 7.98
CA VAL A 153 23.73 19.46 8.87
C VAL A 153 24.08 20.95 8.79
N TRP A 154 23.87 21.66 9.89
CA TRP A 154 24.27 23.06 10.03
C TRP A 154 25.72 23.10 10.53
N LEU A 155 26.64 23.45 9.66
CA LEU A 155 28.04 23.67 10.04
C LEU A 155 28.22 25.13 10.48
N ASN A 156 28.27 25.36 11.79
CA ASN A 156 28.70 26.66 12.34
C ASN A 156 30.23 26.71 12.35
N SER A 157 30.84 27.46 11.44
CA SER A 157 32.27 27.78 11.52
C SER A 157 32.49 28.78 12.65
N ILE A 158 33.07 28.34 13.75
CA ILE A 158 33.55 29.22 14.80
C ILE A 158 34.85 29.85 14.26
N ASN A 159 34.78 31.11 13.82
CA ASN A 159 35.94 31.90 13.54
C ASN A 159 36.68 32.21 14.87
N ASN A 160 37.66 31.40 15.22
CA ASN A 160 38.64 31.75 16.24
C ASN A 160 39.54 32.86 15.67
N SER A 161 39.14 34.13 15.85
CA SER A 161 40.07 35.25 15.74
C SER A 161 41.02 35.20 16.93
N VAL A 162 42.14 34.55 16.70
CA VAL A 162 43.29 34.62 17.61
C VAL A 162 43.80 36.05 17.57
N ASN A 163 43.46 36.85 18.60
CA ASN A 163 44.09 38.11 18.88
C ASN A 163 45.58 37.86 19.22
N SER A 164 46.46 38.03 18.25
CA SER A 164 47.89 38.18 18.49
C SER A 164 48.15 39.54 19.09
N HIS A 165 48.16 39.63 20.42
CA HIS A 165 48.89 40.71 21.10
C HIS A 165 50.37 40.37 21.06
N GLN A 166 51.10 41.11 20.29
CA GLN A 166 52.55 41.25 20.47
C GLN A 166 52.82 42.46 21.31
N PRO A 167 53.90 42.40 22.16
CA PRO A 167 54.33 43.42 23.12
C PRO A 167 54.91 44.64 22.47
#